data_657a3011b4489c58184a87cadc1b09be
#
_entry.id   657a3011b4489c58184a87cadc1b09be
#
_cell.length_a   1.000
_cell.length_b   1.000
_cell.length_c   1.000
_cell.angle_alpha   90.00
_cell.angle_beta   90.00
_cell.angle_gamma   90.00
#
_symmetry.space_group_name_H-M   'P 1'
#
loop_
_entity.id
_entity.type
_entity.pdbx_description
1 polymer ?
#
loop_
_entity_poly.entity_id
_entity_poly.type
_entity_poly.pdbx_seq_one_letter_code
_entity_poly.pdbx_strand_id
1 'polypeptide(L)'
;MTLSEVSRQRNLIATVVLAGAVVALSGSAQAENAPVIGKKGTTPYVTHFIFRPLQSLEIPGVGAAHLLEAVGTTQNLKGEPMLDKMAARCTALNVESGDKKYIDGACALTDKDGDVIFSTFDTRDLDASQPDMKCGTHIITGGSGKYAGISGREPFACNDMPKLAGAGGYFAMDIPHNTTWEIKSSASAKRSSDKAD
;
A
#
# COMPACT_ATOMS: atom_id res chain seq x y z
N MET A 1 -55.62 34.39 3.52
CA MET A 1 -55.84 35.44 2.49
C MET A 1 -54.79 35.17 1.43
N THR A 2 -55.04 34.77 0.31
CA THR A 2 -55.91 34.58 -0.81
C THR A 2 -55.06 34.20 -1.99
N LEU A 3 -55.50 33.12 -2.60
CA LEU A 3 -55.06 32.60 -3.91
C LEU A 3 -55.23 33.58 -5.05
N SER A 4 -54.61 33.27 -6.15
CA SER A 4 -54.79 33.63 -7.56
C SER A 4 -53.60 34.41 -8.11
N GLU A 5 -53.07 34.16 -9.30
CA GLU A 5 -53.68 33.72 -10.53
C GLU A 5 -52.66 33.08 -11.46
N VAL A 6 -53.15 32.09 -12.17
CA VAL A 6 -52.53 31.37 -13.27
C VAL A 6 -52.47 32.25 -14.50
N SER A 7 -51.33 32.41 -15.13
CA SER A 7 -51.26 32.89 -16.52
C SER A 7 -50.55 31.86 -17.39
N ARG A 8 -51.35 31.21 -18.22
CA ARG A 8 -50.92 30.34 -19.36
C ARG A 8 -50.24 31.19 -20.41
N GLN A 9 -49.00 30.94 -20.69
CA GLN A 9 -48.45 31.27 -22.02
C GLN A 9 -47.99 30.00 -22.73
N ARG A 10 -48.76 29.70 -23.79
CA ARG A 10 -48.42 28.72 -24.80
C ARG A 10 -47.37 29.37 -25.73
N ASN A 11 -46.17 28.89 -25.75
CA ASN A 11 -45.19 29.25 -26.78
C ASN A 11 -44.86 28.00 -27.58
N LEU A 12 -45.12 28.15 -28.86
CA LEU A 12 -44.79 27.22 -29.96
C LEU A 12 -43.27 26.94 -29.94
N ILE A 13 -42.91 25.69 -29.81
CA ILE A 13 -41.54 25.24 -30.02
C ILE A 13 -41.41 24.86 -31.51
N ALA A 14 -40.67 25.67 -32.24
CA ALA A 14 -40.21 25.33 -33.58
C ALA A 14 -39.09 24.30 -33.43
N THR A 15 -39.34 23.10 -33.94
CA THR A 15 -38.36 21.99 -33.95
C THR A 15 -37.33 22.27 -35.06
N VAL A 16 -36.15 22.75 -34.72
CA VAL A 16 -35.00 22.78 -35.63
C VAL A 16 -34.26 21.45 -35.50
N VAL A 17 -34.40 20.62 -36.52
CA VAL A 17 -33.59 19.38 -36.65
C VAL A 17 -32.22 19.79 -37.17
N LEU A 18 -31.24 19.90 -36.28
CA LEU A 18 -29.84 19.96 -36.66
C LEU A 18 -29.31 18.54 -36.82
N ALA A 19 -29.10 18.13 -38.06
CA ALA A 19 -28.35 16.93 -38.41
C ALA A 19 -26.85 17.19 -38.10
N GLY A 20 -26.41 16.88 -36.87
CA GLY A 20 -25.02 16.91 -36.50
C GLY A 20 -24.31 15.62 -36.92
N ALA A 21 -23.41 15.70 -37.90
CA ALA A 21 -22.49 14.62 -38.22
C ALA A 21 -21.57 14.34 -37.06
N VAL A 22 -21.80 13.22 -36.35
CA VAL A 22 -20.88 12.71 -35.29
C VAL A 22 -19.67 12.12 -36.01
N VAL A 23 -18.60 12.90 -36.11
CA VAL A 23 -17.28 12.39 -36.47
C VAL A 23 -16.78 11.60 -35.28
N ALA A 24 -16.91 10.28 -35.32
CA ALA A 24 -16.27 9.39 -34.34
C ALA A 24 -14.74 9.47 -34.52
N LEU A 25 -14.09 10.36 -33.78
CA LEU A 25 -12.65 10.31 -33.57
C LEU A 25 -12.37 9.05 -32.74
N SER A 26 -12.15 7.93 -33.41
CA SER A 26 -11.53 6.73 -32.82
C SER A 26 -10.09 7.08 -32.47
N GLY A 27 -9.90 7.78 -31.35
CA GLY A 27 -8.61 7.88 -30.69
C GLY A 27 -8.22 6.47 -30.29
N SER A 28 -7.32 5.82 -31.04
CA SER A 28 -6.59 4.67 -30.56
C SER A 28 -5.84 5.13 -29.32
N ALA A 29 -6.40 4.86 -28.13
CA ALA A 29 -5.65 4.92 -26.88
C ALA A 29 -4.47 3.94 -27.09
N GLN A 30 -3.29 4.50 -27.34
CA GLN A 30 -2.06 3.72 -27.26
C GLN A 30 -2.04 3.16 -25.84
N ALA A 31 -2.20 1.84 -25.72
CA ALA A 31 -1.95 1.15 -24.48
C ALA A 31 -0.49 1.46 -24.13
N GLU A 32 -0.30 2.38 -23.16
CA GLU A 32 1.01 2.68 -22.61
C GLU A 32 1.56 1.34 -22.13
N ASN A 33 2.67 0.88 -22.75
CA ASN A 33 3.25 -0.40 -22.43
C ASN A 33 3.48 -0.45 -20.91
N ALA A 34 2.68 -1.26 -20.21
CA ALA A 34 2.83 -1.43 -18.77
C ALA A 34 4.29 -1.86 -18.50
N PRO A 35 4.98 -1.21 -17.55
CA PRO A 35 6.37 -1.52 -17.28
C PRO A 35 6.51 -3.01 -16.93
N VAL A 36 7.38 -3.71 -17.64
CA VAL A 36 7.63 -5.15 -17.43
C VAL A 36 8.39 -5.31 -16.12
N ILE A 37 7.74 -5.89 -15.12
CA ILE A 37 8.39 -6.28 -13.88
C ILE A 37 9.16 -7.58 -14.12
N GLY A 38 10.44 -7.62 -13.73
CA GLY A 38 11.26 -8.83 -13.80
C GLY A 38 10.68 -9.97 -12.96
N LYS A 39 11.25 -11.16 -13.09
CA LYS A 39 10.83 -12.33 -12.28
C LYS A 39 11.50 -12.38 -10.90
N LYS A 40 12.60 -11.67 -10.70
CA LYS A 40 13.34 -11.57 -9.43
C LYS A 40 14.22 -10.33 -9.43
N GLY A 41 14.57 -9.84 -8.27
CA GLY A 41 15.46 -8.69 -8.14
C GLY A 41 15.76 -8.30 -6.70
N THR A 42 16.56 -7.24 -6.59
CA THR A 42 16.79 -6.52 -5.35
C THR A 42 16.45 -5.06 -5.57
N THR A 43 15.53 -4.55 -4.77
CA THR A 43 14.95 -3.22 -4.93
C THR A 43 15.09 -2.44 -3.63
N PRO A 44 15.95 -1.40 -3.58
CA PRO A 44 15.94 -0.44 -2.49
C PRO A 44 14.78 0.54 -2.71
N TYR A 45 13.98 0.77 -1.68
CA TYR A 45 12.90 1.75 -1.70
C TYR A 45 12.65 2.34 -0.31
N VAL A 46 11.93 3.43 -0.24
CA VAL A 46 11.48 4.04 1.01
C VAL A 46 9.97 4.04 1.05
N THR A 47 9.41 3.73 2.21
CA THR A 47 8.00 4.02 2.49
C THR A 47 7.91 5.22 3.41
N HIS A 48 7.17 6.23 2.97
CA HIS A 48 6.85 7.43 3.75
C HIS A 48 5.54 7.19 4.47
N PHE A 49 5.60 6.89 5.76
CA PHE A 49 4.43 6.55 6.56
C PHE A 49 3.97 7.70 7.46
N ILE A 50 2.65 7.76 7.65
CA ILE A 50 2.01 8.40 8.78
C ILE A 50 1.34 7.31 9.61
N PHE A 51 1.72 7.22 10.88
CA PHE A 51 1.17 6.31 11.86
C PHE A 51 0.11 7.01 12.71
N ARG A 52 -0.92 6.26 13.08
CA ARG A 52 -1.90 6.68 14.08
C ARG A 52 -2.19 5.55 15.07
N PRO A 53 -2.28 5.83 16.36
CA PRO A 53 -2.79 4.87 17.33
C PRO A 53 -4.29 4.68 17.10
N LEU A 54 -4.74 3.42 17.11
CA LEU A 54 -6.15 3.04 17.04
C LEU A 54 -6.69 2.70 18.43
N GLN A 55 -5.90 1.95 19.21
CA GLN A 55 -6.26 1.49 20.53
C GLN A 55 -5.02 1.32 21.39
N SER A 56 -5.13 1.59 22.69
CA SER A 56 -4.08 1.38 23.65
C SER A 56 -4.61 0.59 24.85
N LEU A 57 -3.77 -0.31 25.34
CA LEU A 57 -3.93 -0.98 26.64
C LEU A 57 -2.68 -0.67 27.46
N GLU A 58 -2.86 0.01 28.57
CA GLU A 58 -1.76 0.35 29.47
C GLU A 58 -2.08 -0.14 30.88
N ILE A 59 -1.15 -0.90 31.47
CA ILE A 59 -1.26 -1.40 32.84
C ILE A 59 -0.05 -0.87 33.61
N PRO A 60 -0.25 0.09 34.52
CA PRO A 60 0.83 0.74 35.23
C PRO A 60 1.75 -0.28 35.96
N GLY A 61 3.06 -0.16 35.72
CA GLY A 61 4.07 -1.04 36.31
C GLY A 61 4.15 -2.44 35.70
N VAL A 62 3.36 -2.76 34.67
CA VAL A 62 3.33 -4.08 34.01
C VAL A 62 3.72 -3.96 32.54
N GLY A 63 3.01 -3.12 31.76
CA GLY A 63 3.30 -2.96 30.34
C GLY A 63 2.23 -2.23 29.58
N ALA A 64 2.46 -2.07 28.27
CA ALA A 64 1.55 -1.46 27.32
C ALA A 64 1.50 -2.23 26.01
N ALA A 65 0.35 -2.13 25.34
CA ALA A 65 0.18 -2.57 23.95
C ALA A 65 -0.62 -1.52 23.18
N HIS A 66 -0.14 -1.18 21.98
CA HIS A 66 -0.77 -0.17 21.14
C HIS A 66 -1.04 -0.76 19.75
N LEU A 67 -2.32 -0.79 19.34
CA LEU A 67 -2.69 -1.09 17.99
C LEU A 67 -2.49 0.18 17.14
N LEU A 68 -1.72 0.07 16.07
CA LEU A 68 -1.37 1.15 15.16
C LEU A 68 -1.89 0.87 13.76
N GLU A 69 -2.28 1.91 13.06
CA GLU A 69 -2.42 1.91 11.60
C GLU A 69 -1.36 2.83 11.01
N ALA A 70 -0.74 2.39 9.91
CA ALA A 70 0.12 3.22 9.10
C ALA A 70 -0.43 3.31 7.69
N VAL A 71 -0.41 4.52 7.13
CA VAL A 71 -0.74 4.78 5.73
C VAL A 71 0.37 5.59 5.10
N GLY A 72 0.67 5.31 3.84
CA GLY A 72 1.80 5.98 3.18
C GLY A 72 1.93 5.66 1.72
N THR A 73 3.08 6.00 1.16
CA THR A 73 3.43 5.73 -0.23
C THR A 73 4.87 5.23 -0.32
N THR A 74 5.15 4.42 -1.35
CA THR A 74 6.50 3.95 -1.61
C THR A 74 7.20 4.79 -2.68
N GLN A 75 8.52 4.87 -2.59
CA GLN A 75 9.40 5.48 -3.59
C GLN A 75 10.57 4.54 -3.87
N ASN A 76 10.67 4.05 -5.11
CA ASN A 76 11.82 3.27 -5.55
C ASN A 76 13.06 4.17 -5.70
N LEU A 77 14.18 3.79 -5.09
CA LEU A 77 15.39 4.62 -5.09
C LEU A 77 16.23 4.50 -6.38
N LYS A 78 15.90 3.55 -7.25
CA LYS A 78 16.54 3.39 -8.58
C LYS A 78 15.66 3.93 -9.72
N GLY A 79 14.44 4.39 -9.43
CA GLY A 79 13.48 4.81 -10.45
C GLY A 79 12.89 3.65 -11.27
N GLU A 80 12.99 2.41 -10.78
CA GLU A 80 12.40 1.22 -11.38
C GLU A 80 10.92 1.10 -11.00
N PRO A 81 10.08 0.43 -11.81
CA PRO A 81 8.64 0.35 -11.55
C PRO A 81 8.28 -0.54 -10.35
N MET A 82 9.16 -1.45 -9.93
CA MET A 82 8.93 -2.33 -8.78
C MET A 82 8.97 -1.55 -7.48
N LEU A 83 7.91 -1.64 -6.66
CA LEU A 83 7.78 -0.95 -5.37
C LEU A 83 7.88 0.59 -5.50
N ASP A 84 7.49 1.16 -6.66
CA ASP A 84 7.42 2.62 -6.85
C ASP A 84 5.98 3.11 -6.85
N LYS A 85 5.73 4.21 -6.15
CA LYS A 85 4.42 4.90 -6.09
C LYS A 85 3.24 3.99 -5.73
N MET A 86 3.48 2.99 -4.88
CA MET A 86 2.41 2.16 -4.35
C MET A 86 1.79 2.83 -3.12
N ALA A 87 0.48 2.73 -2.98
CA ALA A 87 -0.20 3.06 -1.73
C ALA A 87 0.09 1.98 -0.69
N ALA A 88 0.57 2.38 0.48
CA ALA A 88 0.90 1.48 1.57
C ALA A 88 -0.13 1.59 2.70
N ARG A 89 -0.59 0.46 3.23
CA ARG A 89 -1.40 0.39 4.44
C ARG A 89 -0.94 -0.77 5.31
N CYS A 90 -0.64 -0.49 6.57
CA CYS A 90 -0.22 -1.48 7.55
C CYS A 90 -1.08 -1.42 8.80
N THR A 91 -1.20 -2.58 9.46
CA THR A 91 -1.70 -2.69 10.83
C THR A 91 -0.59 -3.30 11.67
N ALA A 92 -0.31 -2.72 12.82
CA ALA A 92 0.79 -3.12 13.68
C ALA A 92 0.36 -3.20 15.15
N LEU A 93 0.96 -4.11 15.90
CA LEU A 93 0.87 -4.19 17.35
C LEU A 93 2.24 -3.84 17.94
N ASN A 94 2.32 -2.72 18.65
CA ASN A 94 3.47 -2.35 19.46
C ASN A 94 3.27 -2.88 20.89
N VAL A 95 4.22 -3.65 21.39
CA VAL A 95 4.17 -4.24 22.74
C VAL A 95 5.37 -3.78 23.53
N GLU A 96 5.11 -3.32 24.76
CA GLU A 96 6.12 -2.98 25.76
C GLU A 96 5.78 -3.70 27.07
N SER A 97 6.65 -4.64 27.51
CA SER A 97 6.45 -5.40 28.76
C SER A 97 7.79 -5.73 29.39
N GLY A 98 8.14 -5.05 30.47
CA GLY A 98 9.44 -5.13 31.08
C GLY A 98 10.54 -4.65 30.13
N ASP A 99 11.50 -5.53 29.85
CA ASP A 99 12.60 -5.31 28.91
C ASP A 99 12.23 -5.63 27.43
N LYS A 100 11.06 -6.20 27.20
CA LYS A 100 10.60 -6.59 25.87
C LYS A 100 9.89 -5.44 25.19
N LYS A 101 10.44 -5.03 24.04
CA LYS A 101 9.84 -4.04 23.14
C LYS A 101 9.91 -4.57 21.73
N TYR A 102 8.76 -4.64 21.06
CA TYR A 102 8.70 -5.06 19.67
C TYR A 102 7.44 -4.54 18.99
N ILE A 103 7.50 -4.50 17.67
CA ILE A 103 6.36 -4.22 16.81
C ILE A 103 6.27 -5.34 15.78
N ASP A 104 5.09 -5.93 15.63
CA ASP A 104 4.79 -6.84 14.53
C ASP A 104 3.49 -6.46 13.83
N GLY A 105 3.29 -6.98 12.63
CA GLY A 105 2.11 -6.63 11.86
C GLY A 105 2.11 -7.13 10.43
N ALA A 106 1.22 -6.51 9.64
CA ALA A 106 1.08 -6.83 8.23
C ALA A 106 0.85 -5.56 7.41
N CYS A 107 1.31 -5.58 6.15
CA CYS A 107 1.19 -4.51 5.19
C CYS A 107 0.62 -5.00 3.87
N ALA A 108 -0.16 -4.14 3.23
CA ALA A 108 -0.56 -4.25 1.84
C ALA A 108 -0.01 -3.05 1.08
N LEU A 109 0.70 -3.31 -0.01
CA LEU A 109 1.16 -2.32 -0.96
C LEU A 109 0.31 -2.48 -2.23
N THR A 110 -0.42 -1.44 -2.62
CA THR A 110 -1.32 -1.46 -3.78
C THR A 110 -0.82 -0.49 -4.82
N ASP A 111 -0.66 -0.94 -6.04
CA ASP A 111 -0.25 -0.08 -7.14
C ASP A 111 -1.44 0.62 -7.84
N LYS A 112 -1.13 1.41 -8.87
CA LYS A 112 -2.13 2.16 -9.66
C LYS A 112 -3.16 1.29 -10.39
N ASP A 113 -2.85 0.03 -10.64
CA ASP A 113 -3.72 -0.93 -11.34
C ASP A 113 -4.58 -1.75 -10.36
N GLY A 114 -4.36 -1.57 -9.05
CA GLY A 114 -5.03 -2.30 -7.99
C GLY A 114 -4.38 -3.63 -7.64
N ASP A 115 -3.22 -3.94 -8.22
CA ASP A 115 -2.46 -5.14 -7.88
C ASP A 115 -1.74 -4.95 -6.55
N VAL A 116 -1.69 -6.00 -5.74
CA VAL A 116 -1.27 -5.94 -4.34
C VAL A 116 -0.06 -6.82 -4.08
N ILE A 117 0.88 -6.32 -3.27
CA ILE A 117 1.89 -7.11 -2.56
C ILE A 117 1.49 -7.13 -1.08
N PHE A 118 1.49 -8.32 -0.48
CA PHE A 118 1.18 -8.50 0.95
C PHE A 118 2.39 -9.05 1.69
N SER A 119 2.70 -8.44 2.84
CA SER A 119 3.81 -8.85 3.70
C SER A 119 3.40 -8.84 5.17
N THR A 120 4.08 -9.64 5.98
CA THR A 120 4.10 -9.53 7.43
C THR A 120 5.46 -9.01 7.88
N PHE A 121 5.54 -8.37 9.04
CA PHE A 121 6.81 -7.88 9.57
C PHE A 121 6.95 -8.11 11.08
N ASP A 122 8.20 -8.14 11.51
CA ASP A 122 8.56 -8.28 12.92
C ASP A 122 9.87 -7.54 13.19
N THR A 123 9.88 -6.65 14.17
CA THR A 123 11.08 -5.90 14.58
C THR A 123 12.10 -6.75 15.37
N ARG A 124 11.75 -8.00 15.71
CA ARG A 124 12.67 -8.97 16.29
C ARG A 124 13.45 -9.77 15.25
N ASP A 125 12.94 -9.83 14.01
CA ASP A 125 13.61 -10.52 12.89
C ASP A 125 14.61 -9.56 12.21
N LEU A 126 15.85 -9.56 12.68
CA LEU A 126 16.91 -8.74 12.13
C LEU A 126 17.74 -9.56 11.13
N ASP A 127 18.04 -8.96 9.98
CA ASP A 127 18.91 -9.56 8.96
C ASP A 127 20.38 -9.20 9.23
N ALA A 128 21.13 -10.14 9.78
CA ALA A 128 22.55 -9.95 10.10
C ALA A 128 23.43 -9.62 8.86
N SER A 129 22.97 -9.96 7.65
CA SER A 129 23.67 -9.62 6.40
C SER A 129 23.50 -8.15 5.99
N GLN A 130 22.56 -7.44 6.61
CA GLN A 130 22.25 -6.03 6.33
C GLN A 130 22.28 -5.19 7.63
N PRO A 131 23.49 -4.92 8.16
CA PRO A 131 23.63 -4.31 9.49
C PRO A 131 23.09 -2.88 9.60
N ASP A 132 22.82 -2.20 8.49
CA ASP A 132 22.21 -0.86 8.47
C ASP A 132 20.68 -0.91 8.54
N MET A 133 20.07 -2.07 8.29
CA MET A 133 18.61 -2.30 8.36
C MET A 133 18.23 -2.89 9.72
N LYS A 134 18.30 -2.06 10.78
CA LYS A 134 18.25 -2.51 12.21
C LYS A 134 16.86 -2.45 12.84
N CYS A 135 15.82 -2.24 12.07
CA CYS A 135 14.48 -2.05 12.64
C CYS A 135 13.60 -3.31 12.55
N GLY A 136 13.91 -4.22 11.65
CA GLY A 136 13.18 -5.47 11.47
C GLY A 136 13.21 -5.99 10.04
N THR A 137 12.37 -6.98 9.77
CA THR A 137 12.24 -7.58 8.43
C THR A 137 10.78 -7.78 8.08
N HIS A 138 10.39 -7.39 6.85
CA HIS A 138 9.16 -7.86 6.23
C HIS A 138 9.43 -9.18 5.49
N ILE A 139 8.46 -10.08 5.56
CA ILE A 139 8.37 -11.27 4.73
C ILE A 139 7.22 -11.07 3.74
N ILE A 140 7.55 -11.00 2.45
CA ILE A 140 6.54 -10.98 1.39
C ILE A 140 5.94 -12.38 1.30
N THR A 141 4.65 -12.51 1.59
CA THR A 141 3.94 -13.78 1.66
C THR A 141 3.06 -14.04 0.44
N GLY A 142 2.88 -13.03 -0.43
CA GLY A 142 2.12 -13.17 -1.66
C GLY A 142 1.71 -11.85 -2.28
N GLY A 143 0.98 -11.95 -3.39
CA GLY A 143 0.45 -10.79 -4.10
C GLY A 143 -0.65 -11.18 -5.09
N SER A 144 -1.27 -10.17 -5.71
CA SER A 144 -2.29 -10.32 -6.75
C SER A 144 -1.82 -9.75 -8.09
N GLY A 145 -2.58 -10.03 -9.15
CA GLY A 145 -2.33 -9.53 -10.49
C GLY A 145 -0.91 -9.82 -10.98
N LYS A 146 -0.16 -8.79 -11.37
CA LYS A 146 1.23 -8.95 -11.84
C LYS A 146 2.22 -9.40 -10.76
N TYR A 147 1.83 -9.33 -9.48
CA TYR A 147 2.61 -9.80 -8.34
C TYR A 147 2.18 -11.21 -7.88
N ALA A 148 1.28 -11.89 -8.58
CA ALA A 148 0.85 -13.23 -8.20
C ALA A 148 2.04 -14.20 -8.13
N GLY A 149 2.20 -14.88 -6.98
CA GLY A 149 3.32 -15.79 -6.71
C GLY A 149 4.61 -15.10 -6.24
N ILE A 150 4.55 -13.81 -5.90
CA ILE A 150 5.69 -13.09 -5.32
C ILE A 150 6.00 -13.62 -3.91
N SER A 151 7.29 -13.70 -3.60
CA SER A 151 7.83 -13.96 -2.26
C SER A 151 9.14 -13.19 -2.09
N GLY A 152 9.53 -12.91 -0.85
CA GLY A 152 10.76 -12.16 -0.61
C GLY A 152 10.99 -11.79 0.84
N ARG A 153 12.12 -11.14 1.08
CA ARG A 153 12.51 -10.54 2.37
C ARG A 153 12.85 -9.07 2.18
N GLU A 154 12.43 -8.26 3.13
CA GLU A 154 12.58 -6.82 3.13
C GLU A 154 13.10 -6.36 4.50
N PRO A 155 14.39 -6.50 4.79
CA PRO A 155 14.97 -5.86 5.96
C PRO A 155 14.82 -4.33 5.83
N PHE A 156 14.54 -3.67 6.95
CA PHE A 156 14.23 -2.24 6.98
C PHE A 156 14.90 -1.50 8.13
N ALA A 157 15.10 -0.20 7.93
CA ALA A 157 15.49 0.75 8.96
C ALA A 157 14.31 1.66 9.32
N CYS A 158 14.37 2.29 10.50
CA CYS A 158 13.37 3.25 10.96
C CYS A 158 14.04 4.61 11.14
N ASN A 159 13.56 5.60 10.40
CA ASN A 159 14.02 6.98 10.50
C ASN A 159 12.87 7.85 11.02
N ASP A 160 12.95 8.21 12.30
CA ASP A 160 11.96 9.06 12.93
C ASP A 160 11.95 10.45 12.27
N MET A 161 10.77 10.90 11.93
CA MET A 161 10.52 12.26 11.47
C MET A 161 10.12 13.17 12.64
N PRO A 162 10.25 14.49 12.52
CA PRO A 162 9.80 15.41 13.55
C PRO A 162 8.32 15.17 13.89
N LYS A 163 7.98 15.26 15.19
CA LYS A 163 6.61 15.09 15.65
C LYS A 163 5.71 16.18 15.06
N LEU A 164 4.54 15.79 14.58
CA LEU A 164 3.53 16.72 14.08
C LEU A 164 2.90 17.48 15.26
N ALA A 165 3.04 18.79 15.29
CA ALA A 165 2.43 19.61 16.34
C ALA A 165 0.90 19.52 16.30
N GLY A 166 0.26 19.26 17.44
CA GLY A 166 -1.20 19.21 17.56
C GLY A 166 -1.88 18.02 16.88
N ALA A 167 -1.13 17.02 16.42
CA ALA A 167 -1.63 15.93 15.60
C ALA A 167 -2.23 14.74 16.38
N GLY A 168 -2.58 14.89 17.66
CA GLY A 168 -3.38 13.89 18.38
C GLY A 168 -2.75 12.47 18.43
N GLY A 169 -1.43 12.38 18.56
CA GLY A 169 -0.72 11.10 18.60
C GLY A 169 -0.26 10.56 17.24
N TYR A 170 -0.54 11.27 16.14
CA TYR A 170 0.03 10.94 14.84
C TYR A 170 1.54 11.22 14.81
N PHE A 171 2.29 10.32 14.16
CA PHE A 171 3.71 10.54 13.90
C PHE A 171 4.06 10.06 12.50
N ALA A 172 5.10 10.64 11.93
CA ALA A 172 5.61 10.26 10.61
C ALA A 172 6.95 9.53 10.76
N MET A 173 7.22 8.63 9.80
CA MET A 173 8.47 7.88 9.75
C MET A 173 8.80 7.56 8.31
N ASP A 174 10.06 7.75 7.93
CA ASP A 174 10.61 7.20 6.71
C ASP A 174 11.20 5.83 6.99
N ILE A 175 10.75 4.82 6.25
CA ILE A 175 11.21 3.45 6.41
C ILE A 175 11.92 3.00 5.13
N PRO A 176 13.26 3.09 5.09
CA PRO A 176 14.07 2.51 4.02
C PRO A 176 14.03 0.99 4.09
N HIS A 177 13.90 0.37 2.91
CA HIS A 177 13.89 -1.08 2.72
C HIS A 177 14.95 -1.48 1.69
N ASN A 178 15.49 -2.70 1.83
CA ASN A 178 16.29 -3.33 0.81
C ASN A 178 15.73 -4.72 0.50
N THR A 179 14.80 -4.76 -0.43
CA THR A 179 13.95 -5.93 -0.71
C THR A 179 14.59 -6.86 -1.71
N THR A 180 14.73 -8.14 -1.35
CA THR A 180 15.02 -9.21 -2.31
C THR A 180 13.74 -10.00 -2.55
N TRP A 181 13.37 -10.15 -3.82
CA TRP A 181 12.09 -10.74 -4.21
C TRP A 181 12.20 -11.63 -5.43
N GLU A 182 11.24 -12.59 -5.56
CA GLU A 182 11.03 -13.41 -6.76
C GLU A 182 9.53 -13.61 -7.01
N ILE A 183 9.15 -13.74 -8.30
CA ILE A 183 7.79 -14.09 -8.73
C ILE A 183 7.86 -15.45 -9.40
N LYS A 184 7.25 -16.46 -8.77
CA LYS A 184 7.15 -17.82 -9.31
C LYS A 184 5.92 -17.95 -10.20
N SER A 185 6.06 -18.51 -11.39
CA SER A 185 4.91 -18.79 -12.25
C SER A 185 3.97 -19.79 -11.58
N SER A 186 2.66 -19.58 -11.69
CA SER A 186 1.60 -20.41 -11.07
C SER A 186 1.66 -21.93 -11.44
N ALA A 187 2.38 -22.30 -12.49
CA ALA A 187 2.63 -23.70 -12.85
C ALA A 187 3.49 -24.45 -11.82
N SER A 188 4.28 -23.75 -10.98
CA SER A 188 5.12 -24.37 -9.94
C SER A 188 4.36 -24.63 -8.64
N ALA A 189 3.29 -23.86 -8.36
CA ALA A 189 2.50 -24.00 -7.14
C ALA A 189 1.63 -25.28 -7.13
N LYS A 190 1.17 -25.76 -8.29
CA LYS A 190 0.37 -26.98 -8.41
C LYS A 190 1.15 -28.29 -8.12
N ARG A 191 2.48 -28.29 -8.27
CA ARG A 191 3.28 -29.50 -8.03
C ARG A 191 3.59 -29.80 -6.56
N SER A 192 3.42 -28.85 -5.67
CA SER A 192 3.69 -29.10 -4.25
C SER A 192 2.46 -29.59 -3.48
N SER A 193 1.24 -29.33 -3.98
CA SER A 193 0.00 -29.85 -3.38
C SER A 193 -0.28 -31.32 -3.75
N ASP A 194 0.23 -31.81 -4.91
CA ASP A 194 0.01 -33.18 -5.35
C ASP A 194 1.02 -34.20 -4.76
N LYS A 195 1.92 -33.77 -3.87
CA LYS A 195 2.91 -34.63 -3.18
C LYS A 195 2.64 -34.85 -1.70
N ALA A 196 1.49 -34.42 -1.19
CA ALA A 196 1.12 -34.53 0.22
C ALA A 196 -0.07 -35.48 0.46
N ASP A 197 -0.27 -36.48 -0.41
CA ASP A 197 -1.17 -37.63 -0.19
C ASP A 197 -0.38 -38.94 -0.09
#